data_9593bb0f621de01bc3142f05ed99f051
#
_entry.id   9593bb0f621de01bc3142f05ed99f051
#
_cell.length_a   1.000
_cell.length_b   1.000
_cell.length_c   1.000
_cell.angle_alpha   90.00
_cell.angle_beta   90.00
_cell.angle_gamma   90.00
#
_symmetry.space_group_name_H-M   'P 1'
#
loop_
_entity.id
_entity.type
_entity.pdbx_description
1 polymer ?
#
loop_
_entity_poly.entity_id
_entity_poly.type
_entity_poly.pdbx_seq_one_letter_code
_entity_poly.pdbx_strand_id
1 'polypeptide(L)'
;MNLNKSQGLIANKLIIALAFLLLIVFFLSYFFYALQPTFFSDFPVRVTIEKGEGFREISAKLSQNHLIRSIVVFKIYAILTGSATKIQAGVYDLASTMSVPEIVRILVSGSKNDITVQIKEGATLKDIDSILSSSSVIVAGSLVNFNFNNLANQYSFLSQANSLEGFLFPDTYSFSLNSNTEDVVKKMLGNFELKAWPLLATDPNWYQKLILASLLEKEVKSFEDKQKVADVLEKRLNRKMTLDVDATLVYSKCNGRFLTCENTLITNQDKKIDSAYNTYLKLGLTPTPISNPGLDSIKAALNPQNTPYFYYCTKLEKTIFSTNLNEHNNLCF
;
A
#
# COMPACT_ATOMS: atom_id res chain seq x y z
N MET A 1 56.47 -59.08 25.02
CA MET A 1 56.25 -58.59 23.66
C MET A 1 54.93 -57.80 23.47
N ASN A 2 54.18 -57.50 24.54
CA ASN A 2 52.86 -56.81 24.44
C ASN A 2 52.85 -55.33 24.82
N LEU A 3 53.90 -54.78 25.43
CA LEU A 3 53.94 -53.40 25.87
C LEU A 3 54.17 -52.40 24.70
N ASN A 4 54.89 -52.76 23.65
CA ASN A 4 55.13 -51.91 22.48
C ASN A 4 53.89 -51.74 21.57
N LYS A 5 53.00 -52.71 21.56
CA LYS A 5 51.77 -52.64 20.73
C LYS A 5 50.72 -51.72 21.34
N SER A 6 50.66 -51.61 22.67
CA SER A 6 49.72 -50.69 23.35
C SER A 6 50.19 -49.25 23.28
N GLN A 7 51.47 -48.93 23.32
CA GLN A 7 52.03 -47.60 23.19
C GLN A 7 51.82 -47.06 21.76
N GLY A 8 51.96 -47.89 20.72
CA GLY A 8 51.69 -47.49 19.33
C GLY A 8 50.21 -47.20 19.08
N LEU A 9 49.29 -47.96 19.74
CA LEU A 9 47.86 -47.70 19.61
C LEU A 9 47.43 -46.39 20.29
N ILE A 10 48.05 -46.06 21.44
CA ILE A 10 47.80 -44.79 22.15
C ILE A 10 48.34 -43.59 21.34
N ALA A 11 49.58 -43.70 20.80
CA ALA A 11 50.18 -42.68 19.96
C ALA A 11 49.31 -42.40 18.70
N ASN A 12 48.82 -43.42 18.01
CA ASN A 12 47.95 -43.24 16.85
C ASN A 12 46.61 -42.61 17.23
N LYS A 13 45.99 -42.92 18.35
CA LYS A 13 44.77 -42.27 18.85
C LYS A 13 45.03 -40.80 19.17
N LEU A 14 46.16 -40.47 19.75
CA LEU A 14 46.55 -39.08 20.04
C LEU A 14 46.77 -38.25 18.77
N ILE A 15 47.45 -38.85 17.76
CA ILE A 15 47.64 -38.21 16.46
C ILE A 15 46.31 -37.94 15.76
N ILE A 16 45.38 -38.90 15.77
CA ILE A 16 44.03 -38.76 15.20
C ILE A 16 43.26 -37.67 15.95
N ALA A 17 43.30 -37.64 17.27
CA ALA A 17 42.65 -36.61 18.09
C ALA A 17 43.23 -35.23 17.83
N LEU A 18 44.56 -35.10 17.68
CA LEU A 18 45.22 -33.83 17.34
C LEU A 18 44.84 -33.36 15.93
N ALA A 19 44.85 -34.29 14.96
CA ALA A 19 44.41 -33.96 13.58
C ALA A 19 42.96 -33.50 13.53
N PHE A 20 42.08 -34.14 14.29
CA PHE A 20 40.68 -33.74 14.40
C PHE A 20 40.52 -32.35 15.06
N LEU A 21 41.28 -32.09 16.13
CA LEU A 21 41.31 -30.79 16.79
C LEU A 21 41.78 -29.67 15.84
N LEU A 22 42.86 -29.91 15.08
CA LEU A 22 43.36 -28.99 14.09
C LEU A 22 42.34 -28.69 12.98
N LEU A 23 41.59 -29.70 12.57
CA LEU A 23 40.54 -29.59 11.57
C LEU A 23 39.36 -28.77 12.11
N ILE A 24 38.97 -28.95 13.38
CA ILE A 24 37.96 -28.10 14.04
C ILE A 24 38.45 -26.63 14.11
N VAL A 25 39.69 -26.42 14.54
CA VAL A 25 40.26 -25.06 14.63
C VAL A 25 40.30 -24.38 13.25
N PHE A 26 40.63 -25.14 12.20
CA PHE A 26 40.63 -24.65 10.83
C PHE A 26 39.21 -24.23 10.39
N PHE A 27 38.20 -25.10 10.62
CA PHE A 27 36.83 -24.76 10.28
C PHE A 27 36.27 -23.59 11.07
N LEU A 28 36.58 -23.46 12.35
CA LEU A 28 36.19 -22.33 13.17
C LEU A 28 36.86 -21.03 12.66
N SER A 29 38.17 -21.08 12.36
CA SER A 29 38.89 -19.94 11.82
C SER A 29 38.32 -19.50 10.46
N TYR A 30 38.03 -20.45 9.57
CA TYR A 30 37.38 -20.15 8.29
C TYR A 30 35.97 -19.57 8.49
N PHE A 31 35.19 -20.10 9.43
CA PHE A 31 33.86 -19.59 9.74
C PHE A 31 33.91 -18.12 10.18
N PHE A 32 34.78 -17.78 11.14
CA PHE A 32 34.95 -16.41 11.60
C PHE A 32 35.51 -15.48 10.51
N TYR A 33 36.42 -15.97 9.67
CA TYR A 33 36.92 -15.22 8.51
C TYR A 33 35.83 -14.91 7.50
N ALA A 34 34.98 -15.87 7.22
CA ALA A 34 33.89 -15.70 6.24
C ALA A 34 32.73 -14.80 6.74
N LEU A 35 32.64 -14.54 8.05
CA LEU A 35 31.72 -13.57 8.63
C LEU A 35 32.21 -12.11 8.46
N GLN A 36 33.51 -11.88 8.17
CA GLN A 36 34.06 -10.55 8.04
C GLN A 36 33.66 -9.87 6.72
N PRO A 37 33.74 -8.54 6.64
CA PRO A 37 33.48 -7.77 5.44
C PRO A 37 34.26 -8.25 4.21
N THR A 38 33.66 -8.13 3.03
CA THR A 38 34.33 -8.51 1.77
C THR A 38 35.29 -7.44 1.28
N PHE A 39 35.02 -6.15 1.57
CA PHE A 39 35.75 -4.98 1.10
C PHE A 39 35.87 -4.92 -0.43
N PHE A 40 34.84 -5.34 -1.15
CA PHE A 40 34.84 -5.39 -2.61
C PHE A 40 34.65 -3.99 -3.25
N SER A 41 33.85 -3.13 -2.61
CA SER A 41 33.54 -1.78 -3.10
C SER A 41 33.33 -0.82 -1.93
N ASP A 42 33.73 0.43 -2.09
CA ASP A 42 33.49 1.50 -1.11
C ASP A 42 32.05 2.06 -1.17
N PHE A 43 31.32 1.74 -2.24
CA PHE A 43 29.94 2.21 -2.43
C PHE A 43 28.92 1.17 -1.97
N PRO A 44 27.81 1.60 -1.32
CA PRO A 44 26.71 0.71 -0.96
C PRO A 44 26.01 0.20 -2.22
N VAL A 45 25.59 -1.04 -2.18
CA VAL A 45 24.80 -1.71 -3.22
C VAL A 45 23.35 -1.78 -2.76
N ARG A 46 22.44 -1.36 -3.62
CA ARG A 46 21.00 -1.47 -3.37
C ARG A 46 20.51 -2.88 -3.66
N VAL A 47 20.01 -3.55 -2.62
CA VAL A 47 19.49 -4.92 -2.68
C VAL A 47 18.02 -4.90 -2.34
N THR A 48 17.17 -5.35 -3.28
CA THR A 48 15.72 -5.52 -3.06
C THR A 48 15.42 -6.96 -2.68
N ILE A 49 14.74 -7.16 -1.55
CA ILE A 49 14.18 -8.44 -1.12
C ILE A 49 12.67 -8.38 -1.30
N GLU A 50 12.13 -9.24 -2.15
CA GLU A 50 10.72 -9.28 -2.47
C GLU A 50 9.90 -10.03 -1.40
N LYS A 51 8.60 -9.71 -1.29
CA LYS A 51 7.71 -10.42 -0.36
C LYS A 51 7.54 -11.87 -0.81
N GLY A 52 7.92 -12.81 0.07
CA GLY A 52 7.88 -14.23 -0.22
C GLY A 52 9.14 -14.78 -0.88
N GLU A 53 10.16 -13.94 -1.12
CA GLU A 53 11.45 -14.41 -1.63
C GLU A 53 12.11 -15.40 -0.67
N GLY A 54 12.53 -16.55 -1.21
CA GLY A 54 13.07 -17.64 -0.43
C GLY A 54 14.46 -17.32 0.16
N PHE A 55 14.75 -17.83 1.35
CA PHE A 55 16.05 -17.64 2.02
C PHE A 55 17.25 -18.08 1.16
N ARG A 56 17.06 -19.06 0.25
CA ARG A 56 18.07 -19.49 -0.72
C ARG A 56 18.36 -18.42 -1.75
N GLU A 57 17.33 -17.76 -2.27
CA GLU A 57 17.41 -16.71 -3.28
C GLU A 57 18.05 -15.45 -2.70
N ILE A 58 17.63 -15.06 -1.49
CA ILE A 58 18.24 -13.94 -0.74
C ILE A 58 19.74 -14.18 -0.56
N SER A 59 20.15 -15.40 -0.13
CA SER A 59 21.56 -15.74 0.07
C SER A 59 22.38 -15.66 -1.22
N ALA A 60 21.78 -16.11 -2.35
CA ALA A 60 22.43 -16.02 -3.66
C ALA A 60 22.58 -14.56 -4.13
N LYS A 61 21.54 -13.74 -3.94
CA LYS A 61 21.53 -12.31 -4.27
C LYS A 61 22.61 -11.54 -3.50
N LEU A 62 22.76 -11.80 -2.21
CA LEU A 62 23.83 -11.19 -1.40
C LEU A 62 25.22 -11.57 -1.89
N SER A 63 25.42 -12.83 -2.28
CA SER A 63 26.70 -13.33 -2.81
C SER A 63 27.02 -12.74 -4.19
N GLN A 64 26.03 -12.66 -5.09
CA GLN A 64 26.18 -12.07 -6.43
C GLN A 64 26.59 -10.59 -6.36
N ASN A 65 26.12 -9.88 -5.34
CA ASN A 65 26.49 -8.49 -5.08
C ASN A 65 27.77 -8.34 -4.24
N HIS A 66 28.53 -9.41 -4.04
CA HIS A 66 29.79 -9.43 -3.27
C HIS A 66 29.67 -8.91 -1.83
N LEU A 67 28.50 -9.03 -1.23
CA LEU A 67 28.23 -8.59 0.15
C LEU A 67 28.61 -9.63 1.19
N ILE A 68 28.73 -10.91 0.81
CA ILE A 68 29.12 -12.01 1.66
C ILE A 68 30.19 -12.89 0.99
N ARG A 69 31.14 -13.41 1.77
CA ARG A 69 32.22 -14.27 1.29
C ARG A 69 31.78 -15.70 1.01
N SER A 70 30.80 -16.21 1.76
CA SER A 70 30.33 -17.59 1.67
C SER A 70 28.83 -17.69 1.94
N ILE A 71 28.09 -18.20 0.95
CA ILE A 71 26.65 -18.50 1.09
C ILE A 71 26.42 -19.52 2.23
N VAL A 72 27.29 -20.50 2.36
CA VAL A 72 27.14 -21.56 3.37
C VAL A 72 27.29 -20.98 4.77
N VAL A 73 28.32 -20.17 5.01
CA VAL A 73 28.56 -19.52 6.31
C VAL A 73 27.43 -18.54 6.65
N PHE A 74 26.96 -17.74 5.68
CA PHE A 74 25.81 -16.87 5.88
C PHE A 74 24.55 -17.65 6.31
N LYS A 75 24.27 -18.77 5.62
CA LYS A 75 23.13 -19.63 5.98
C LYS A 75 23.25 -20.22 7.37
N ILE A 76 24.41 -20.78 7.70
CA ILE A 76 24.67 -21.35 9.03
C ILE A 76 24.50 -20.28 10.11
N TYR A 77 25.07 -19.10 9.92
CA TYR A 77 24.96 -17.97 10.86
C TYR A 77 23.50 -17.56 11.07
N ALA A 78 22.74 -17.34 9.97
CA ALA A 78 21.35 -16.91 10.06
C ALA A 78 20.43 -17.96 10.70
N ILE A 79 20.71 -19.26 10.50
CA ILE A 79 19.99 -20.37 11.14
C ILE A 79 20.31 -20.41 12.62
N LEU A 80 21.61 -20.38 12.99
CA LEU A 80 22.04 -20.47 14.40
C LEU A 80 21.53 -19.29 15.24
N THR A 81 21.41 -18.11 14.63
CA THR A 81 20.89 -16.92 15.31
C THR A 81 19.35 -16.83 15.26
N GLY A 82 18.67 -17.77 14.62
CA GLY A 82 17.21 -17.74 14.44
C GLY A 82 16.74 -16.58 13.56
N SER A 83 17.64 -16.02 12.73
CA SER A 83 17.37 -14.86 11.87
C SER A 83 16.83 -15.25 10.49
N ALA A 84 17.04 -16.49 10.05
CA ALA A 84 16.69 -16.95 8.71
C ALA A 84 15.21 -16.76 8.34
N THR A 85 14.30 -16.87 9.33
CA THR A 85 12.85 -16.72 9.17
C THR A 85 12.35 -15.31 9.49
N LYS A 86 13.25 -14.41 9.92
CA LYS A 86 12.92 -13.06 10.36
C LYS A 86 13.37 -11.98 9.37
N ILE A 87 14.03 -12.36 8.28
CA ILE A 87 14.42 -11.43 7.21
C ILE A 87 13.16 -10.84 6.61
N GLN A 88 13.12 -9.51 6.52
CA GLN A 88 11.97 -8.76 6.00
C GLN A 88 12.17 -8.39 4.54
N ALA A 89 11.07 -8.36 3.79
CA ALA A 89 11.05 -7.78 2.45
C ALA A 89 11.30 -6.26 2.55
N GLY A 90 11.98 -5.70 1.56
CA GLY A 90 12.30 -4.28 1.54
C GLY A 90 13.50 -3.97 0.65
N VAL A 91 13.83 -2.69 0.54
CA VAL A 91 15.01 -2.21 -0.19
C VAL A 91 16.08 -1.83 0.82
N TYR A 92 17.28 -2.39 0.66
CA TYR A 92 18.38 -2.25 1.58
C TYR A 92 19.60 -1.69 0.87
N ASP A 93 20.19 -0.62 1.37
CA ASP A 93 21.50 -0.13 0.94
C ASP A 93 22.56 -0.82 1.82
N LEU A 94 23.22 -1.83 1.27
CA LEU A 94 24.22 -2.67 1.95
C LEU A 94 25.60 -2.39 1.40
N ALA A 95 26.59 -2.24 2.28
CA ALA A 95 27.97 -2.04 1.89
C ALA A 95 28.80 -3.30 2.06
N SER A 96 29.76 -3.53 1.18
CA SER A 96 30.73 -4.63 1.28
C SER A 96 31.71 -4.47 2.46
N THR A 97 31.69 -3.32 3.12
CA THR A 97 32.38 -3.03 4.39
C THR A 97 31.63 -3.54 5.62
N MET A 98 30.38 -4.04 5.44
CA MET A 98 29.59 -4.63 6.51
C MET A 98 29.94 -6.10 6.69
N SER A 99 29.97 -6.54 7.94
CA SER A 99 30.09 -7.96 8.32
C SER A 99 28.76 -8.69 8.13
N VAL A 100 28.79 -10.02 8.02
CA VAL A 100 27.58 -10.84 7.93
C VAL A 100 26.61 -10.61 9.10
N PRO A 101 27.05 -10.51 10.38
CA PRO A 101 26.19 -10.13 11.50
C PRO A 101 25.46 -8.79 11.31
N GLU A 102 26.13 -7.77 10.77
CA GLU A 102 25.55 -6.46 10.51
C GLU A 102 24.52 -6.51 9.40
N ILE A 103 24.85 -7.19 8.30
CA ILE A 103 23.91 -7.41 7.19
C ILE A 103 22.65 -8.13 7.70
N VAL A 104 22.80 -9.24 8.45
CA VAL A 104 21.66 -9.99 9.00
C VAL A 104 20.83 -9.11 9.94
N ARG A 105 21.47 -8.32 10.80
CA ARG A 105 20.76 -7.40 11.69
C ARG A 105 19.92 -6.38 10.91
N ILE A 106 20.48 -5.79 9.84
CA ILE A 106 19.77 -4.84 8.98
C ILE A 106 18.58 -5.52 8.30
N LEU A 107 18.78 -6.71 7.73
CA LEU A 107 17.72 -7.45 7.05
C LEU A 107 16.59 -7.90 7.99
N VAL A 108 16.90 -8.20 9.25
CA VAL A 108 15.91 -8.57 10.28
C VAL A 108 15.20 -7.36 10.86
N SER A 109 15.91 -6.22 11.02
CA SER A 109 15.28 -4.98 11.52
C SER A 109 14.36 -4.30 10.50
N GLY A 110 14.37 -4.75 9.25
CA GLY A 110 13.68 -4.10 8.14
C GLY A 110 14.45 -2.93 7.54
N SER A 111 13.99 -2.43 6.42
CA SER A 111 14.60 -1.28 5.76
C SER A 111 14.52 -0.06 6.68
N LYS A 112 15.68 0.46 7.12
CA LYS A 112 15.73 1.70 7.93
C LYS A 112 15.26 2.94 7.17
N ASN A 113 15.08 2.81 5.87
CA ASN A 113 14.61 3.87 4.99
C ASN A 113 13.10 3.79 4.73
N ASP A 114 12.39 2.91 5.44
CA ASP A 114 10.94 2.85 5.31
C ASP A 114 10.29 4.05 6.02
N ILE A 115 9.50 4.76 5.25
CA ILE A 115 8.70 5.90 5.71
C ILE A 115 7.26 5.43 5.87
N THR A 116 6.70 5.72 7.03
CA THR A 116 5.27 5.51 7.27
C THR A 116 4.49 6.68 6.69
N VAL A 117 3.62 6.40 5.73
CA VAL A 117 2.75 7.38 5.07
C VAL A 117 1.30 7.01 5.33
N GLN A 118 0.54 7.95 5.88
CA GLN A 118 -0.90 7.80 6.07
C GLN A 118 -1.65 8.37 4.87
N ILE A 119 -2.42 7.53 4.20
CA ILE A 119 -3.38 7.93 3.16
C ILE A 119 -4.77 7.96 3.80
N LYS A 120 -5.31 9.14 3.96
CA LYS A 120 -6.63 9.35 4.58
C LYS A 120 -7.75 8.97 3.61
N GLU A 121 -8.88 8.54 4.18
CA GLU A 121 -10.11 8.34 3.43
C GLU A 121 -10.51 9.62 2.67
N GLY A 122 -11.01 9.44 1.46
CA GLY A 122 -11.38 10.56 0.60
C GLY A 122 -10.20 11.27 -0.10
N ALA A 123 -8.96 10.78 0.02
CA ALA A 123 -7.84 11.25 -0.79
C ALA A 123 -8.04 10.85 -2.26
N THR A 124 -7.75 11.75 -3.18
CA THR A 124 -7.78 11.45 -4.63
C THR A 124 -6.48 10.83 -5.09
N LEU A 125 -6.46 10.27 -6.29
CA LEU A 125 -5.24 9.79 -6.95
C LEU A 125 -4.14 10.87 -6.98
N LYS A 126 -4.51 12.12 -7.28
CA LYS A 126 -3.57 13.26 -7.32
C LYS A 126 -3.12 13.71 -5.92
N ASP A 127 -4.00 13.61 -4.94
CA ASP A 127 -3.63 13.87 -3.54
C ASP A 127 -2.64 12.82 -3.04
N ILE A 128 -2.87 11.53 -3.36
CA ILE A 128 -1.98 10.42 -3.01
C ILE A 128 -0.61 10.60 -3.68
N ASP A 129 -0.57 10.94 -4.97
CA ASP A 129 0.69 11.23 -5.68
C ASP A 129 1.47 12.34 -4.97
N SER A 130 0.79 13.42 -4.57
CA SER A 130 1.41 14.54 -3.86
C SER A 130 1.93 14.14 -2.47
N ILE A 131 1.17 13.35 -1.71
CA ILE A 131 1.57 12.84 -0.39
C ILE A 131 2.81 11.95 -0.51
N LEU A 132 2.80 10.98 -1.43
CA LEU A 132 3.88 10.02 -1.62
C LEU A 132 5.15 10.70 -2.16
N SER A 133 5.01 11.65 -3.08
CA SER A 133 6.16 12.38 -3.64
C SER A 133 6.77 13.36 -2.64
N SER A 134 5.96 14.05 -1.84
CA SER A 134 6.47 14.93 -0.77
C SER A 134 7.20 14.14 0.33
N SER A 135 6.84 12.88 0.51
CA SER A 135 7.53 11.94 1.41
C SER A 135 8.71 11.22 0.74
N SER A 136 9.11 11.61 -0.47
CA SER A 136 10.20 10.99 -1.23
C SER A 136 10.02 9.47 -1.47
N VAL A 137 8.79 8.98 -1.45
CA VAL A 137 8.46 7.58 -1.75
C VAL A 137 8.49 7.32 -3.25
N ILE A 138 7.92 8.24 -4.04
CA ILE A 138 7.89 8.17 -5.52
C ILE A 138 8.27 9.50 -6.14
N VAL A 139 8.53 9.52 -7.44
CA VAL A 139 8.69 10.74 -8.22
C VAL A 139 7.33 11.39 -8.42
N ALA A 140 7.23 12.72 -8.29
CA ALA A 140 6.00 13.47 -8.48
C ALA A 140 5.40 13.22 -9.89
N GLY A 141 4.11 12.97 -9.94
CA GLY A 141 3.37 12.66 -11.16
C GLY A 141 3.49 11.21 -11.62
N SER A 142 4.36 10.39 -11.03
CA SER A 142 4.55 9.01 -11.47
C SER A 142 3.34 8.13 -11.21
N LEU A 143 2.60 8.37 -10.12
CA LEU A 143 1.38 7.64 -9.80
C LEU A 143 0.22 8.04 -10.72
N VAL A 144 0.06 9.34 -10.97
CA VAL A 144 -1.01 9.87 -11.87
C VAL A 144 -0.84 9.37 -13.29
N ASN A 145 0.41 9.26 -13.76
CA ASN A 145 0.74 8.82 -15.13
C ASN A 145 1.02 7.31 -15.22
N PHE A 146 0.79 6.57 -14.14
CA PHE A 146 1.08 5.13 -14.12
C PHE A 146 0.13 4.35 -15.02
N ASN A 147 0.70 3.55 -15.95
CA ASN A 147 -0.07 2.63 -16.79
C ASN A 147 -0.35 1.34 -16.03
N PHE A 148 -1.60 1.14 -15.61
CA PHE A 148 -2.04 -0.02 -14.83
C PHE A 148 -2.66 -1.15 -15.69
N ASN A 149 -2.65 -1.05 -17.01
CA ASN A 149 -3.30 -2.04 -17.90
C ASN A 149 -2.78 -3.47 -17.65
N ASN A 150 -1.48 -3.61 -17.37
CA ASN A 150 -0.87 -4.92 -17.09
C ASN A 150 -1.36 -5.53 -15.77
N LEU A 151 -1.88 -4.71 -14.84
CA LEU A 151 -2.39 -5.15 -13.55
C LEU A 151 -3.85 -5.66 -13.63
N ALA A 152 -4.58 -5.36 -14.70
CA ALA A 152 -5.96 -5.83 -14.88
C ALA A 152 -6.07 -7.36 -14.94
N ASN A 153 -5.01 -8.05 -15.39
CA ASN A 153 -4.95 -9.51 -15.35
C ASN A 153 -4.75 -10.08 -13.93
N GLN A 154 -4.16 -9.29 -13.03
CA GLN A 154 -3.89 -9.69 -11.66
C GLN A 154 -5.07 -9.32 -10.74
N TYR A 155 -5.69 -8.16 -10.96
CA TYR A 155 -6.77 -7.61 -10.14
C TYR A 155 -8.06 -7.51 -10.97
N SER A 156 -8.99 -8.45 -10.78
CA SER A 156 -10.23 -8.56 -11.56
C SER A 156 -11.10 -7.29 -11.51
N PHE A 157 -11.06 -6.56 -10.40
CA PHE A 157 -11.81 -5.31 -10.22
C PHE A 157 -11.29 -4.15 -11.09
N LEU A 158 -10.09 -4.25 -11.66
CA LEU A 158 -9.59 -3.24 -12.60
C LEU A 158 -10.17 -3.40 -14.02
N SER A 159 -10.90 -4.47 -14.30
CA SER A 159 -11.48 -4.70 -15.65
C SER A 159 -12.48 -3.63 -16.09
N GLN A 160 -13.12 -2.92 -15.17
CA GLN A 160 -14.02 -1.79 -15.43
C GLN A 160 -13.39 -0.43 -15.13
N ALA A 161 -12.13 -0.40 -14.69
CA ALA A 161 -11.46 0.82 -14.25
C ALA A 161 -10.91 1.62 -15.45
N ASN A 162 -11.27 2.90 -15.52
CA ASN A 162 -10.65 3.86 -16.45
C ASN A 162 -9.53 4.67 -15.76
N SER A 163 -9.36 4.51 -14.45
CA SER A 163 -8.39 5.19 -13.61
C SER A 163 -8.17 4.37 -12.34
N LEU A 164 -7.06 4.60 -11.65
CA LEU A 164 -6.83 4.07 -10.30
C LEU A 164 -7.62 4.81 -9.21
N GLU A 165 -8.36 5.87 -9.56
CA GLU A 165 -9.21 6.60 -8.62
C GLU A 165 -10.28 5.68 -8.03
N GLY A 166 -10.36 5.63 -6.71
CA GLY A 166 -11.27 4.76 -5.96
C GLY A 166 -10.69 3.40 -5.58
N PHE A 167 -9.56 2.98 -6.16
CA PHE A 167 -8.98 1.64 -5.95
C PHE A 167 -7.73 1.65 -5.04
N LEU A 168 -7.15 2.83 -4.75
CA LEU A 168 -6.00 2.96 -3.88
C LEU A 168 -6.47 3.07 -2.43
N PHE A 169 -6.66 1.93 -1.78
CA PHE A 169 -7.33 1.87 -0.47
C PHE A 169 -6.66 2.76 0.57
N PRO A 170 -7.40 3.61 1.30
CA PRO A 170 -6.87 4.46 2.35
C PRO A 170 -6.41 3.64 3.56
N ASP A 171 -5.16 3.84 3.97
CA ASP A 171 -4.53 3.15 5.09
C ASP A 171 -3.21 3.83 5.48
N THR A 172 -2.56 3.28 6.50
CA THR A 172 -1.18 3.63 6.85
C THR A 172 -0.23 2.62 6.22
N TYR A 173 0.64 3.10 5.35
CA TYR A 173 1.59 2.29 4.58
C TYR A 173 3.02 2.56 5.02
N SER A 174 3.84 1.52 5.04
CA SER A 174 5.30 1.64 5.11
C SER A 174 5.88 1.46 3.72
N PHE A 175 6.60 2.45 3.22
CA PHE A 175 7.27 2.44 1.92
C PHE A 175 8.74 2.80 2.07
N SER A 176 9.59 2.21 1.25
CA SER A 176 10.98 2.62 1.15
C SER A 176 11.11 3.92 0.34
N LEU A 177 12.12 4.72 0.65
CA LEU A 177 12.48 5.89 -0.16
C LEU A 177 12.75 5.49 -1.62
N ASN A 178 12.29 6.32 -2.56
CA ASN A 178 12.45 6.10 -3.99
C ASN A 178 11.97 4.71 -4.45
N SER A 179 10.83 4.25 -3.90
CA SER A 179 10.18 3.02 -4.31
C SER A 179 9.76 3.08 -5.77
N ASN A 180 9.72 1.91 -6.42
CA ASN A 180 9.09 1.80 -7.73
C ASN A 180 7.59 2.08 -7.61
N THR A 181 7.05 2.90 -8.50
CA THR A 181 5.63 3.28 -8.49
C THR A 181 4.71 2.05 -8.63
N GLU A 182 5.11 1.05 -9.40
CA GLU A 182 4.35 -0.20 -9.56
C GLU A 182 4.22 -0.95 -8.22
N ASP A 183 5.29 -1.03 -7.43
CA ASP A 183 5.26 -1.69 -6.12
C ASP A 183 4.35 -0.97 -5.14
N VAL A 184 4.36 0.37 -5.18
CA VAL A 184 3.46 1.21 -4.38
C VAL A 184 2.01 0.96 -4.78
N VAL A 185 1.70 0.98 -6.07
CA VAL A 185 0.36 0.70 -6.62
C VAL A 185 -0.10 -0.71 -6.22
N LYS A 186 0.73 -1.73 -6.44
CA LYS A 186 0.41 -3.12 -6.06
C LYS A 186 0.11 -3.26 -4.56
N LYS A 187 0.86 -2.57 -3.71
CA LYS A 187 0.63 -2.60 -2.27
C LYS A 187 -0.72 -1.99 -1.89
N MET A 188 -1.10 -0.88 -2.53
CA MET A 188 -2.38 -0.21 -2.26
C MET A 188 -3.57 -0.97 -2.87
N LEU A 189 -3.42 -1.55 -4.08
CA LEU A 189 -4.41 -2.42 -4.71
C LEU A 189 -4.59 -3.72 -3.92
N GLY A 190 -3.52 -4.34 -3.43
CA GLY A 190 -3.60 -5.52 -2.57
C GLY A 190 -4.37 -5.26 -1.27
N ASN A 191 -4.28 -4.04 -0.73
CA ASN A 191 -5.07 -3.64 0.44
C ASN A 191 -6.56 -3.45 0.09
N PHE A 192 -6.85 -2.90 -1.11
CA PHE A 192 -8.21 -2.84 -1.65
C PHE A 192 -8.79 -4.25 -1.86
N GLU A 193 -8.02 -5.15 -2.46
CA GLU A 193 -8.40 -6.55 -2.68
C GLU A 193 -8.74 -7.26 -1.38
N LEU A 194 -7.94 -7.01 -0.33
CA LEU A 194 -8.14 -7.66 0.97
C LEU A 194 -9.34 -7.09 1.74
N LYS A 195 -9.55 -5.76 1.71
CA LYS A 195 -10.49 -5.07 2.61
C LYS A 195 -11.80 -4.66 1.95
N ALA A 196 -11.75 -4.15 0.72
CA ALA A 196 -12.90 -3.57 0.03
C ALA A 196 -13.54 -4.55 -0.97
N TRP A 197 -12.71 -5.24 -1.75
CA TRP A 197 -13.19 -6.11 -2.81
C TRP A 197 -14.12 -7.24 -2.34
N PRO A 198 -13.90 -7.95 -1.21
CA PRO A 198 -14.81 -8.98 -0.74
C PRO A 198 -16.23 -8.48 -0.47
N LEU A 199 -16.40 -7.19 -0.14
CA LEU A 199 -17.69 -6.55 0.05
C LEU A 199 -18.32 -6.18 -1.28
N LEU A 200 -17.57 -5.55 -2.17
CA LEU A 200 -18.02 -5.05 -3.46
C LEU A 200 -18.36 -6.18 -4.43
N ALA A 201 -17.54 -7.24 -4.47
CA ALA A 201 -17.71 -8.36 -5.40
C ALA A 201 -19.04 -9.11 -5.25
N THR A 202 -19.77 -8.90 -4.17
CA THR A 202 -21.10 -9.49 -3.94
C THR A 202 -22.23 -8.77 -4.68
N ASP A 203 -22.01 -7.54 -5.15
CA ASP A 203 -22.99 -6.72 -5.86
C ASP A 203 -22.68 -6.69 -7.37
N PRO A 204 -23.64 -7.05 -8.25
CA PRO A 204 -23.42 -6.98 -9.70
C PRO A 204 -23.12 -5.55 -10.21
N ASN A 205 -23.57 -4.53 -9.48
CA ASN A 205 -23.34 -3.12 -9.79
C ASN A 205 -22.18 -2.54 -8.95
N TRP A 206 -21.23 -3.36 -8.53
CA TRP A 206 -20.15 -3.00 -7.61
C TRP A 206 -19.39 -1.73 -7.99
N TYR A 207 -19.19 -1.49 -9.29
CA TYR A 207 -18.45 -0.29 -9.74
C TYR A 207 -19.27 0.98 -9.51
N GLN A 208 -20.58 0.95 -9.77
CA GLN A 208 -21.51 2.04 -9.43
C GLN A 208 -21.58 2.27 -7.91
N LYS A 209 -21.52 1.18 -7.12
CA LYS A 209 -21.47 1.27 -5.66
C LYS A 209 -20.16 1.90 -5.18
N LEU A 210 -19.02 1.58 -5.83
CA LEU A 210 -17.74 2.23 -5.54
C LEU A 210 -17.76 3.73 -5.89
N ILE A 211 -18.34 4.11 -7.04
CA ILE A 211 -18.53 5.52 -7.39
C ILE A 211 -19.40 6.19 -6.33
N LEU A 212 -20.54 5.62 -5.99
CA LEU A 212 -21.42 6.16 -4.95
C LEU A 212 -20.69 6.32 -3.62
N ALA A 213 -19.93 5.30 -3.19
CA ALA A 213 -19.12 5.37 -1.97
C ALA A 213 -18.13 6.54 -1.97
N SER A 214 -17.52 6.84 -3.13
CA SER A 214 -16.60 7.96 -3.26
C SER A 214 -17.29 9.33 -3.13
N LEU A 215 -18.56 9.43 -3.52
CA LEU A 215 -19.39 10.62 -3.28
C LEU A 215 -19.72 10.76 -1.79
N LEU A 216 -20.23 9.68 -1.18
CA LEU A 216 -20.59 9.66 0.25
C LEU A 216 -19.42 10.04 1.15
N GLU A 217 -18.19 9.60 0.80
CA GLU A 217 -16.97 9.91 1.53
C GLU A 217 -16.71 11.42 1.64
N LYS A 218 -17.15 12.18 0.66
CA LYS A 218 -16.94 13.64 0.59
C LYS A 218 -18.12 14.46 1.11
N GLU A 219 -19.29 13.83 1.26
CA GLU A 219 -20.54 14.52 1.63
C GLU A 219 -20.79 14.55 3.14
N VAL A 220 -20.65 13.39 3.82
CA VAL A 220 -21.03 13.27 5.23
C VAL A 220 -20.07 12.38 6.00
N LYS A 221 -19.95 12.63 7.31
CA LYS A 221 -18.95 11.96 8.16
C LYS A 221 -19.48 10.67 8.82
N SER A 222 -20.73 10.71 9.36
CA SER A 222 -21.22 9.57 10.12
C SER A 222 -21.68 8.43 9.22
N PHE A 223 -21.49 7.20 9.65
CA PHE A 223 -21.95 6.01 8.91
C PHE A 223 -23.45 6.02 8.64
N GLU A 224 -24.25 6.40 9.66
CA GLU A 224 -25.71 6.46 9.55
C GLU A 224 -26.17 7.50 8.51
N ASP A 225 -25.53 8.69 8.50
CA ASP A 225 -25.84 9.70 7.50
C ASP A 225 -25.40 9.25 6.10
N LYS A 226 -24.24 8.58 5.97
CA LYS A 226 -23.80 7.99 4.71
C LYS A 226 -24.84 7.02 4.15
N GLN A 227 -25.47 6.17 4.99
CA GLN A 227 -26.54 5.26 4.57
C GLN A 227 -27.81 5.99 4.10
N LYS A 228 -28.19 7.07 4.81
CA LYS A 228 -29.36 7.90 4.42
C LYS A 228 -29.08 8.68 3.13
N VAL A 229 -27.90 9.27 2.98
CA VAL A 229 -27.50 9.98 1.75
C VAL A 229 -27.40 9.01 0.58
N ALA A 230 -26.89 7.77 0.80
CA ALA A 230 -26.87 6.74 -0.23
C ALA A 230 -28.28 6.45 -0.77
N ASP A 231 -29.28 6.30 0.11
CA ASP A 231 -30.68 6.10 -0.26
C ASP A 231 -31.25 7.30 -1.03
N VAL A 232 -30.97 8.53 -0.59
CA VAL A 232 -31.38 9.75 -1.30
C VAL A 232 -30.78 9.76 -2.72
N LEU A 233 -29.49 9.51 -2.88
CA LEU A 233 -28.82 9.54 -4.18
C LEU A 233 -29.33 8.40 -5.09
N GLU A 234 -29.54 7.21 -4.58
CA GLU A 234 -30.11 6.10 -5.37
C GLU A 234 -31.55 6.39 -5.82
N LYS A 235 -32.39 6.98 -4.97
CA LYS A 235 -33.74 7.40 -5.37
C LYS A 235 -33.73 8.46 -6.44
N ARG A 236 -32.80 9.44 -6.35
CA ARG A 236 -32.61 10.45 -7.40
C ARG A 236 -32.17 9.81 -8.72
N LEU A 237 -31.20 8.88 -8.68
CA LEU A 237 -30.76 8.11 -9.86
C LEU A 237 -31.95 7.38 -10.52
N ASN A 238 -32.73 6.65 -9.74
CA ASN A 238 -33.88 5.89 -10.22
C ASN A 238 -34.99 6.77 -10.82
N ARG A 239 -35.12 8.02 -10.34
CA ARG A 239 -36.07 9.01 -10.85
C ARG A 239 -35.53 9.92 -11.95
N LYS A 240 -34.26 9.66 -12.41
CA LYS A 240 -33.57 10.51 -13.38
C LYS A 240 -33.49 11.98 -12.96
N MET A 241 -33.26 12.20 -11.66
CA MET A 241 -32.99 13.53 -11.10
C MET A 241 -31.45 13.76 -11.13
N THR A 242 -31.05 15.04 -11.17
CA THR A 242 -29.66 15.43 -10.91
C THR A 242 -29.27 15.08 -9.48
N LEU A 243 -27.99 14.70 -9.27
CA LEU A 243 -27.54 14.35 -7.93
C LEU A 243 -27.22 15.56 -7.06
N ASP A 244 -26.81 16.67 -7.68
CA ASP A 244 -26.50 17.96 -7.06
C ASP A 244 -25.46 17.86 -5.94
N VAL A 245 -24.41 17.05 -6.17
CA VAL A 245 -23.35 16.76 -5.20
C VAL A 245 -22.21 17.78 -5.36
N ASP A 246 -22.03 18.67 -4.39
CA ASP A 246 -21.01 19.74 -4.42
C ASP A 246 -19.58 19.18 -4.58
N ALA A 247 -19.27 18.06 -3.95
CA ALA A 247 -17.96 17.44 -4.06
C ALA A 247 -17.55 17.12 -5.50
N THR A 248 -18.49 16.83 -6.39
CA THR A 248 -18.22 16.57 -7.82
C THR A 248 -17.79 17.82 -8.56
N LEU A 249 -18.31 18.99 -8.16
CA LEU A 249 -17.88 20.27 -8.67
C LEU A 249 -16.50 20.67 -8.14
N VAL A 250 -16.23 20.44 -6.85
CA VAL A 250 -14.90 20.63 -6.27
C VAL A 250 -13.88 19.79 -7.01
N TYR A 251 -14.17 18.50 -7.26
CA TYR A 251 -13.30 17.60 -8.02
C TYR A 251 -12.99 18.16 -9.42
N SER A 252 -14.01 18.65 -10.12
CA SER A 252 -13.85 19.24 -11.46
C SER A 252 -13.04 20.55 -11.41
N LYS A 253 -13.42 21.49 -10.53
CA LYS A 253 -12.84 22.82 -10.38
C LYS A 253 -11.37 22.76 -9.97
N CYS A 254 -11.03 21.82 -9.07
CA CYS A 254 -9.70 21.65 -8.54
C CYS A 254 -8.88 20.57 -9.28
N ASN A 255 -9.31 20.20 -10.48
CA ASN A 255 -8.61 19.24 -11.34
C ASN A 255 -8.27 17.92 -10.60
N GLY A 256 -9.25 17.34 -9.90
CA GLY A 256 -9.11 16.09 -9.17
C GLY A 256 -8.22 16.18 -7.93
N ARG A 257 -8.18 17.34 -7.25
CA ARG A 257 -7.44 17.52 -5.98
C ARG A 257 -8.39 18.10 -4.93
N PHE A 258 -8.39 17.50 -3.75
CA PHE A 258 -9.10 18.06 -2.60
C PHE A 258 -8.14 18.72 -1.59
N LEU A 259 -6.97 18.12 -1.34
CA LEU A 259 -6.05 18.59 -0.30
C LEU A 259 -5.42 19.96 -0.61
N THR A 260 -5.18 20.24 -1.88
CA THR A 260 -4.54 21.49 -2.33
C THR A 260 -5.52 22.44 -3.04
N CYS A 261 -6.82 22.20 -2.91
CA CYS A 261 -7.85 23.07 -3.45
C CYS A 261 -8.04 24.28 -2.53
N GLU A 262 -7.62 25.46 -2.98
CA GLU A 262 -7.70 26.71 -2.20
C GLU A 262 -9.13 27.16 -1.92
N ASN A 263 -10.06 26.87 -2.85
CA ASN A 263 -11.45 27.28 -2.72
C ASN A 263 -12.41 26.15 -3.02
N THR A 264 -12.89 25.49 -1.97
CA THR A 264 -13.88 24.41 -2.04
C THR A 264 -15.33 24.88 -2.00
N LEU A 265 -15.57 26.17 -1.76
CA LEU A 265 -16.92 26.74 -1.78
C LEU A 265 -17.46 26.72 -3.21
N ILE A 266 -18.67 26.23 -3.37
CA ILE A 266 -19.36 26.15 -4.66
C ILE A 266 -20.26 27.36 -4.84
N THR A 267 -20.04 28.09 -5.94
CA THR A 267 -20.81 29.22 -6.37
C THR A 267 -21.80 28.86 -7.48
N ASN A 268 -22.76 29.73 -7.75
CA ASN A 268 -23.68 29.58 -8.90
C ASN A 268 -22.93 29.53 -10.24
N GLN A 269 -21.74 30.12 -10.33
CA GLN A 269 -20.93 30.07 -11.54
C GLN A 269 -20.26 28.67 -11.68
N ASP A 270 -19.82 28.09 -10.58
CA ASP A 270 -19.22 26.74 -10.58
C ASP A 270 -20.23 25.69 -11.05
N LYS A 271 -21.52 25.82 -10.73
CA LYS A 271 -22.60 24.93 -11.20
C LYS A 271 -22.77 24.89 -12.71
N LYS A 272 -22.18 25.85 -13.44
CA LYS A 272 -22.22 25.93 -14.91
C LYS A 272 -20.98 25.32 -15.59
N ILE A 273 -20.02 24.82 -14.84
CA ILE A 273 -18.81 24.18 -15.38
C ILE A 273 -19.23 22.99 -16.27
N ASP A 274 -18.84 23.00 -17.54
CA ASP A 274 -19.07 21.87 -18.44
C ASP A 274 -18.01 20.77 -18.16
N SER A 275 -18.38 19.86 -17.31
CA SER A 275 -17.57 18.70 -16.93
C SER A 275 -18.44 17.45 -16.89
N ALA A 276 -17.88 16.31 -17.27
CA ALA A 276 -18.53 15.02 -17.13
C ALA A 276 -18.80 14.66 -15.64
N TYR A 277 -18.08 15.29 -14.73
CA TYR A 277 -18.27 15.12 -13.29
C TYR A 277 -19.33 16.07 -12.69
N ASN A 278 -19.83 17.05 -13.44
CA ASN A 278 -20.80 18.01 -12.92
C ASN A 278 -22.21 17.38 -12.76
N THR A 279 -22.52 16.90 -11.58
CA THR A 279 -23.80 16.26 -11.25
C THR A 279 -24.98 17.23 -11.12
N TYR A 280 -24.77 18.55 -11.28
CA TYR A 280 -25.85 19.53 -11.45
C TYR A 280 -26.34 19.63 -12.90
N LEU A 281 -25.48 19.29 -13.88
CA LEU A 281 -25.82 19.38 -15.31
C LEU A 281 -25.99 17.99 -15.96
N LYS A 282 -25.25 17.00 -15.47
CA LYS A 282 -25.25 15.65 -16.04
C LYS A 282 -26.08 14.71 -15.15
N LEU A 283 -26.95 13.93 -15.79
CA LEU A 283 -27.72 12.88 -15.09
C LEU A 283 -26.86 11.65 -14.84
N GLY A 284 -27.10 10.98 -13.74
CA GLY A 284 -26.38 9.74 -13.38
C GLY A 284 -25.18 9.98 -12.46
N LEU A 285 -24.43 8.92 -12.25
CA LEU A 285 -23.17 8.97 -11.50
C LEU A 285 -22.05 9.61 -12.33
N THR A 286 -20.99 10.01 -11.64
CA THR A 286 -19.75 10.45 -12.29
C THR A 286 -19.09 9.33 -13.08
N PRO A 287 -18.26 9.64 -14.12
CA PRO A 287 -17.61 8.61 -14.94
C PRO A 287 -16.70 7.65 -14.18
N THR A 288 -16.08 8.14 -13.11
CA THR A 288 -15.23 7.37 -12.18
C THR A 288 -15.50 7.80 -10.75
N PRO A 289 -15.00 7.08 -9.74
CA PRO A 289 -14.92 7.62 -8.38
C PRO A 289 -14.22 8.98 -8.37
N ILE A 290 -14.56 9.84 -7.40
CA ILE A 290 -13.92 11.15 -7.21
C ILE A 290 -12.94 11.17 -6.03
N SER A 291 -12.79 10.05 -5.35
CA SER A 291 -11.88 9.86 -4.23
C SER A 291 -11.73 8.38 -3.91
N ASN A 292 -10.76 8.03 -3.05
CA ASN A 292 -10.61 6.68 -2.52
C ASN A 292 -11.40 6.56 -1.20
N PRO A 293 -12.54 5.84 -1.20
CA PRO A 293 -13.40 5.77 -0.03
C PRO A 293 -12.89 4.78 1.02
N GLY A 294 -13.23 5.03 2.28
CA GLY A 294 -13.07 4.08 3.37
C GLY A 294 -14.15 3.00 3.39
N LEU A 295 -13.98 2.02 4.29
CA LEU A 295 -14.92 0.90 4.42
C LEU A 295 -16.33 1.35 4.79
N ASP A 296 -16.48 2.38 5.60
CA ASP A 296 -17.80 2.85 6.01
C ASP A 296 -18.60 3.40 4.84
N SER A 297 -17.96 4.16 3.95
CA SER A 297 -18.63 4.65 2.73
C SER A 297 -18.98 3.52 1.77
N ILE A 298 -18.13 2.51 1.62
CA ILE A 298 -18.40 1.32 0.81
C ILE A 298 -19.59 0.54 1.38
N LYS A 299 -19.59 0.26 2.69
CA LYS A 299 -20.69 -0.45 3.37
C LYS A 299 -22.00 0.34 3.29
N ALA A 300 -21.95 1.67 3.42
CA ALA A 300 -23.13 2.52 3.31
C ALA A 300 -23.72 2.52 1.89
N ALA A 301 -22.86 2.56 0.86
CA ALA A 301 -23.28 2.46 -0.53
C ALA A 301 -23.91 1.09 -0.86
N LEU A 302 -23.40 0.01 -0.26
CA LEU A 302 -23.95 -1.34 -0.44
C LEU A 302 -25.25 -1.57 0.33
N ASN A 303 -25.42 -0.90 1.47
CA ASN A 303 -26.55 -1.09 2.38
C ASN A 303 -27.19 0.26 2.75
N PRO A 304 -27.84 0.93 1.80
CA PRO A 304 -28.54 2.20 2.06
C PRO A 304 -29.70 1.99 3.04
N GLN A 305 -29.92 2.96 3.90
CA GLN A 305 -31.06 2.96 4.82
C GLN A 305 -32.31 3.51 4.12
N ASN A 306 -33.36 2.72 3.95
CA ASN A 306 -34.60 3.18 3.33
C ASN A 306 -35.23 4.33 4.13
N THR A 307 -35.43 5.49 3.49
CA THR A 307 -35.94 6.73 4.08
C THR A 307 -37.00 7.37 3.19
N PRO A 308 -37.83 8.31 3.68
CA PRO A 308 -38.73 9.08 2.83
C PRO A 308 -38.03 10.26 2.14
N TYR A 309 -36.74 10.51 2.38
CA TYR A 309 -36.06 11.73 1.98
C TYR A 309 -35.60 11.73 0.52
N PHE A 310 -35.59 12.94 -0.08
CA PHE A 310 -35.05 13.23 -1.43
C PHE A 310 -34.01 14.34 -1.44
N TYR A 311 -33.85 15.04 -0.31
CA TYR A 311 -32.94 16.18 -0.16
C TYR A 311 -32.21 16.07 1.16
N TYR A 312 -31.00 16.62 1.19
CA TYR A 312 -30.22 16.78 2.40
C TYR A 312 -29.35 18.03 2.30
N CYS A 313 -28.94 18.58 3.43
CA CYS A 313 -27.94 19.64 3.54
C CYS A 313 -27.17 19.47 4.86
N THR A 314 -26.01 20.08 4.94
CA THR A 314 -25.24 20.14 6.19
C THR A 314 -25.31 21.54 6.77
N LYS A 315 -25.78 21.68 8.00
CA LYS A 315 -25.86 22.93 8.75
C LYS A 315 -25.36 22.71 10.16
N LEU A 316 -24.39 23.53 10.61
CA LEU A 316 -23.78 23.41 11.95
C LEU A 316 -23.29 21.97 12.25
N GLU A 317 -22.60 21.37 11.31
CA GLU A 317 -22.07 20.00 11.38
C GLU A 317 -23.12 18.87 11.51
N LYS A 318 -24.40 19.18 11.33
CA LYS A 318 -25.49 18.21 11.31
C LYS A 318 -26.06 18.07 9.91
N THR A 319 -26.33 16.82 9.50
CA THR A 319 -27.04 16.52 8.27
C THR A 319 -28.53 16.64 8.51
N ILE A 320 -29.20 17.49 7.73
CA ILE A 320 -30.64 17.71 7.75
C ILE A 320 -31.21 17.07 6.51
N PHE A 321 -32.24 16.27 6.68
CA PHE A 321 -32.94 15.56 5.60
C PHE A 321 -34.34 16.11 5.39
N SER A 322 -34.81 16.15 4.15
CA SER A 322 -36.15 16.62 3.79
C SER A 322 -36.79 15.78 2.67
N THR A 323 -38.10 15.73 2.67
CA THR A 323 -38.88 14.90 1.74
C THR A 323 -39.19 15.62 0.42
N ASN A 324 -39.21 16.95 0.43
CA ASN A 324 -39.53 17.78 -0.72
C ASN A 324 -38.70 19.09 -0.73
N LEU A 325 -38.68 19.77 -1.88
CA LEU A 325 -37.91 20.96 -2.09
C LEU A 325 -38.32 22.14 -1.21
N ASN A 326 -39.59 22.30 -0.90
CA ASN A 326 -40.07 23.38 -0.04
C ASN A 326 -39.55 23.23 1.39
N GLU A 327 -39.66 22.01 1.93
CA GLU A 327 -39.10 21.67 3.23
C GLU A 327 -37.57 21.88 3.25
N HIS A 328 -36.87 21.44 2.20
CA HIS A 328 -35.43 21.64 2.05
C HIS A 328 -35.04 23.11 2.07
N ASN A 329 -35.72 23.96 1.28
CA ASN A 329 -35.45 25.40 1.22
C ASN A 329 -35.67 26.07 2.59
N ASN A 330 -36.71 25.68 3.32
CA ASN A 330 -37.00 26.24 4.64
C ASN A 330 -35.98 25.85 5.72
N LEU A 331 -35.42 24.65 5.64
CA LEU A 331 -34.49 24.10 6.65
C LEU A 331 -33.02 24.50 6.39
N CYS A 332 -32.65 24.64 5.09
CA CYS A 332 -31.25 24.76 4.68
C CYS A 332 -30.85 26.20 4.35
N PHE A 333 -31.78 27.02 3.93
CA PHE A 333 -31.55 28.44 3.55
C PHE A 333 -32.43 29.37 4.39
#